data_b790e4f177787433c102cdb1bc16b696
#
_entry.id   b790e4f177787433c102cdb1bc16b696
#
_cell.length_a   1.000
_cell.length_b   1.000
_cell.length_c   1.000
_cell.angle_alpha   90.00
_cell.angle_beta   90.00
_cell.angle_gamma   90.00
#
_symmetry.space_group_name_H-M   'P 1'
#
loop_
_entity.id
_entity.type
_entity.pdbx_description
1 polymer ?
#
loop_
_entity_poly.entity_id
_entity_poly.type
_entity_poly.pdbx_seq_one_letter_code
_entity_poly.pdbx_strand_id
1 'polypeptide(L)'
;KTCYETLRAIRLVDKDGKKGRKDLIMPSLREYIQICKKYEKASVLELKNHFKPEDVYAIIDIIDQEGWLDHTIFISFDLQNMICIRERLPEQKAQFLISDYPDWLVDTLKLHRLDLDIKYTALTKERVEELHAAGIEVNVWTVDTLEDAQRMVEYGVDYITSNIVE
;
A
#
# COMPACT_ATOMS: atom_id res chain seq x y z
N LYS A 1 -5.49 -21.94 -8.24
CA LYS A 1 -6.14 -21.13 -7.17
C LYS A 1 -6.25 -22.00 -5.93
N THR A 2 -5.87 -21.48 -4.76
CA THR A 2 -5.96 -22.19 -3.48
C THR A 2 -7.18 -21.64 -2.73
N CYS A 3 -8.00 -22.54 -2.14
CA CYS A 3 -9.18 -22.10 -1.39
C CYS A 3 -8.79 -21.50 -0.02
N TYR A 4 -9.71 -20.73 0.55
CA TYR A 4 -9.50 -20.02 1.82
C TYR A 4 -9.14 -20.98 2.98
N GLU A 5 -9.86 -22.09 3.10
CA GLU A 5 -9.64 -23.09 4.15
C GLU A 5 -8.22 -23.67 4.09
N THR A 6 -7.72 -23.95 2.87
CA THR A 6 -6.35 -24.43 2.67
C THR A 6 -5.34 -23.38 3.10
N LEU A 7 -5.54 -22.11 2.75
CA LEU A 7 -4.65 -21.01 3.16
C LEU A 7 -4.64 -20.84 4.67
N ARG A 8 -5.81 -20.89 5.32
CA ARG A 8 -5.94 -20.78 6.80
C ARG A 8 -5.32 -21.97 7.54
N ALA A 9 -5.23 -23.12 6.93
CA ALA A 9 -4.57 -24.30 7.52
C ALA A 9 -3.04 -24.20 7.53
N ILE A 10 -2.45 -23.32 6.71
CA ILE A 10 -0.99 -23.10 6.67
C ILE A 10 -0.54 -22.47 7.99
N ARG A 11 0.48 -23.06 8.61
CA ARG A 11 1.19 -22.47 9.76
C ARG A 11 2.40 -21.71 9.25
N LEU A 12 2.44 -20.42 9.54
CA LEU A 12 3.55 -19.57 9.19
C LEU A 12 4.75 -19.87 10.08
N VAL A 13 5.93 -19.53 9.59
CA VAL A 13 7.19 -19.68 10.31
C VAL A 13 7.47 -18.38 11.04
N ASP A 14 7.91 -18.46 12.30
CA ASP A 14 8.32 -17.28 13.07
C ASP A 14 9.64 -16.70 12.54
N LYS A 15 9.98 -15.49 12.95
CA LYS A 15 11.24 -14.80 12.55
C LYS A 15 12.50 -15.61 12.88
N ASP A 16 12.44 -16.45 13.90
CA ASP A 16 13.54 -17.36 14.29
C ASP A 16 13.57 -18.68 13.50
N GLY A 17 12.72 -18.83 12.51
CA GLY A 17 12.60 -20.04 11.69
C GLY A 17 11.83 -21.18 12.34
N LYS A 18 11.32 -21.01 13.56
CA LYS A 18 10.56 -22.05 14.25
C LYS A 18 9.12 -22.16 13.73
N LYS A 19 8.66 -23.39 13.65
CA LYS A 19 7.27 -23.74 13.34
C LYS A 19 6.54 -24.13 14.63
N GLY A 20 5.22 -24.00 14.60
CA GLY A 20 4.36 -24.58 15.65
C GLY A 20 3.59 -23.60 16.52
N ARG A 21 3.79 -22.31 16.38
CA ARG A 21 2.91 -21.32 17.00
C ARG A 21 1.53 -21.39 16.33
N LYS A 22 0.50 -21.63 17.15
CA LYS A 22 -0.88 -21.80 16.67
C LYS A 22 -1.52 -20.50 16.20
N ASP A 23 -1.01 -19.37 16.67
CA ASP A 23 -1.44 -18.01 16.32
C ASP A 23 -0.83 -17.48 15.02
N LEU A 24 0.25 -18.11 14.53
CA LEU A 24 0.87 -17.72 13.25
C LEU A 24 0.17 -18.39 12.07
N ILE A 25 -0.98 -17.84 11.72
CA ILE A 25 -1.80 -18.23 10.58
C ILE A 25 -2.00 -17.02 9.67
N MET A 26 -2.32 -17.24 8.40
CA MET A 26 -2.67 -16.15 7.49
C MET A 26 -3.94 -15.44 7.97
N PRO A 27 -3.89 -14.16 8.31
CA PRO A 27 -5.09 -13.43 8.74
C PRO A 27 -6.07 -13.26 7.57
N SER A 28 -7.36 -13.18 7.87
CA SER A 28 -8.33 -12.62 6.95
C SER A 28 -8.16 -11.10 6.89
N LEU A 29 -8.73 -10.45 5.85
CA LEU A 29 -8.74 -9.00 5.77
C LEU A 29 -9.36 -8.36 7.02
N ARG A 30 -10.48 -8.88 7.48
CA ARG A 30 -11.16 -8.40 8.70
C ARG A 30 -10.26 -8.48 9.94
N GLU A 31 -9.59 -9.61 10.17
CA GLU A 31 -8.66 -9.78 11.28
C GLU A 31 -7.47 -8.81 11.19
N TYR A 32 -6.94 -8.58 9.97
CA TYR A 32 -5.87 -7.60 9.74
C TYR A 32 -6.32 -6.18 10.11
N ILE A 33 -7.48 -5.74 9.63
CA ILE A 33 -8.03 -4.41 9.93
C ILE A 33 -8.30 -4.26 11.43
N GLN A 34 -8.86 -5.29 12.09
CA GLN A 34 -9.09 -5.26 13.54
C GLN A 34 -7.79 -5.11 14.35
N ILE A 35 -6.67 -5.69 13.87
CA ILE A 35 -5.36 -5.48 14.49
C ILE A 35 -4.88 -4.04 14.28
N CYS A 36 -4.95 -3.51 13.07
CA CYS A 36 -4.61 -2.11 12.80
C CYS A 36 -5.41 -1.16 13.72
N LYS A 37 -6.71 -1.38 13.79
CA LYS A 37 -7.62 -0.63 14.65
C LYS A 37 -7.25 -0.72 16.13
N LYS A 38 -6.97 -1.93 16.63
CA LYS A 38 -6.57 -2.16 18.03
C LYS A 38 -5.32 -1.36 18.43
N TYR A 39 -4.38 -1.21 17.51
CA TYR A 39 -3.11 -0.53 17.76
C TYR A 39 -3.07 0.89 17.17
N GLU A 40 -4.21 1.41 16.72
CA GLU A 40 -4.35 2.76 16.13
C GLU A 40 -3.34 3.01 14.99
N LYS A 41 -3.13 2.00 14.14
CA LYS A 41 -2.21 2.06 13.00
C LYS A 41 -2.97 2.18 11.69
N ALA A 42 -2.59 3.12 10.85
CA ALA A 42 -3.08 3.13 9.48
C ALA A 42 -2.77 1.81 8.78
N SER A 43 -3.72 1.31 7.99
CA SER A 43 -3.52 0.13 7.15
C SER A 43 -3.11 0.56 5.74
N VAL A 44 -1.95 0.10 5.28
CA VAL A 44 -1.54 0.21 3.88
C VAL A 44 -1.86 -1.12 3.22
N LEU A 45 -2.90 -1.14 2.38
CA LEU A 45 -3.45 -2.36 1.80
C LEU A 45 -3.09 -2.51 0.33
N GLU A 46 -2.22 -3.47 0.03
CA GLU A 46 -1.79 -3.76 -1.34
C GLU A 46 -2.73 -4.74 -2.04
N LEU A 47 -3.27 -4.31 -3.18
CA LEU A 47 -4.00 -5.15 -4.12
C LEU A 47 -3.01 -5.72 -5.16
N LYS A 48 -2.42 -6.89 -4.88
CA LYS A 48 -1.30 -7.46 -5.66
C LYS A 48 -1.66 -7.99 -7.03
N ASN A 49 -2.90 -8.45 -7.20
CA ASN A 49 -3.35 -9.04 -8.47
C ASN A 49 -4.30 -8.09 -9.17
N HIS A 50 -4.53 -8.32 -10.46
CA HIS A 50 -5.68 -7.75 -11.13
C HIS A 50 -6.97 -8.34 -10.53
N PHE A 51 -7.75 -7.50 -9.88
CA PHE A 51 -9.05 -7.86 -9.31
C PHE A 51 -10.18 -7.44 -10.25
N LYS A 52 -11.27 -8.17 -10.20
CA LYS A 52 -12.50 -7.68 -10.82
C LYS A 52 -13.10 -6.56 -9.96
N PRO A 53 -13.86 -5.62 -10.56
CA PRO A 53 -14.48 -4.53 -9.80
C PRO A 53 -15.28 -5.01 -8.58
N GLU A 54 -16.06 -6.08 -8.73
CA GLU A 54 -16.86 -6.66 -7.64
C GLU A 54 -16.01 -7.15 -6.46
N ASP A 55 -14.80 -7.67 -6.72
CA ASP A 55 -13.87 -8.13 -5.68
C ASP A 55 -13.24 -6.91 -4.96
N VAL A 56 -12.89 -5.86 -5.70
CA VAL A 56 -12.40 -4.58 -5.11
C VAL A 56 -13.48 -3.98 -4.21
N TYR A 57 -14.72 -3.95 -4.67
CA TYR A 57 -15.84 -3.41 -3.88
C TYR A 57 -16.10 -4.24 -2.63
N ALA A 58 -16.01 -5.57 -2.70
CA ALA A 58 -16.14 -6.44 -1.53
C ALA A 58 -15.02 -6.18 -0.49
N ILE A 59 -13.80 -5.90 -0.93
CA ILE A 59 -12.68 -5.51 -0.05
C ILE A 59 -13.01 -4.18 0.64
N ILE A 60 -13.47 -3.18 -0.10
CA ILE A 60 -13.88 -1.88 0.44
C ILE A 60 -14.99 -2.07 1.49
N ASP A 61 -16.03 -2.83 1.16
CA ASP A 61 -17.18 -3.06 2.05
C ASP A 61 -16.77 -3.73 3.38
N ILE A 62 -15.79 -4.64 3.36
CA ILE A 62 -15.24 -5.25 4.59
C ILE A 62 -14.57 -4.19 5.47
N ILE A 63 -13.79 -3.28 4.90
CA ILE A 63 -13.06 -2.24 5.65
C ILE A 63 -14.04 -1.19 6.17
N ASP A 64 -15.04 -0.83 5.37
CA ASP A 64 -16.11 0.09 5.75
C ASP A 64 -16.92 -0.45 6.93
N GLN A 65 -17.32 -1.74 6.91
CA GLN A 65 -17.99 -2.42 8.02
C GLN A 65 -17.18 -2.42 9.32
N GLU A 66 -15.85 -2.41 9.22
CA GLU A 66 -14.97 -2.24 10.38
C GLU A 66 -14.82 -0.77 10.82
N GLY A 67 -15.33 0.20 10.03
CA GLY A 67 -15.21 1.64 10.29
C GLY A 67 -13.75 2.11 10.23
N TRP A 68 -12.96 1.65 9.23
CA TRP A 68 -11.53 1.92 9.16
C TRP A 68 -11.06 2.50 7.82
N LEU A 69 -11.97 2.90 6.93
CA LEU A 69 -11.64 3.47 5.62
C LEU A 69 -10.77 4.73 5.74
N ASP A 70 -11.09 5.65 6.65
CA ASP A 70 -10.33 6.89 6.87
C ASP A 70 -8.88 6.65 7.34
N HIS A 71 -8.59 5.45 7.80
CA HIS A 71 -7.26 5.01 8.25
C HIS A 71 -6.64 3.98 7.30
N THR A 72 -7.16 3.85 6.07
CA THR A 72 -6.67 2.90 5.07
C THR A 72 -6.12 3.64 3.86
N ILE A 73 -4.93 3.26 3.43
CA ILE A 73 -4.32 3.66 2.16
C ILE A 73 -4.33 2.43 1.26
N PHE A 74 -4.95 2.53 0.08
CA PHE A 74 -4.89 1.46 -0.91
C PHE A 74 -3.70 1.67 -1.83
N ILE A 75 -2.98 0.58 -2.13
CA ILE A 75 -1.85 0.59 -3.05
C ILE A 75 -1.95 -0.56 -4.05
N SER A 76 -1.52 -0.36 -5.28
CA SER A 76 -1.46 -1.42 -6.30
C SER A 76 -0.53 -1.06 -7.46
N PHE A 77 0.15 -2.08 -8.02
CA PHE A 77 0.81 -2.00 -9.32
C PHE A 77 -0.18 -2.05 -10.50
N ASP A 78 -1.41 -2.47 -10.25
CA ASP A 78 -2.47 -2.52 -11.26
C ASP A 78 -3.29 -1.22 -11.20
N LEU A 79 -3.12 -0.38 -12.22
CA LEU A 79 -3.83 0.89 -12.32
C LEU A 79 -5.36 0.71 -12.34
N GLN A 80 -5.86 -0.41 -12.89
CA GLN A 80 -7.30 -0.67 -12.94
C GLN A 80 -7.88 -0.88 -11.54
N ASN A 81 -7.14 -1.52 -10.63
CA ASN A 81 -7.55 -1.62 -9.23
C ASN A 81 -7.70 -0.23 -8.61
N MET A 82 -6.75 0.68 -8.87
CA MET A 82 -6.79 2.05 -8.34
C MET A 82 -7.94 2.86 -8.92
N ILE A 83 -8.25 2.68 -10.21
CA ILE A 83 -9.42 3.29 -10.85
C ILE A 83 -10.71 2.80 -10.17
N CYS A 84 -10.86 1.49 -9.94
CA CYS A 84 -12.02 0.94 -9.21
C CYS A 84 -12.16 1.51 -7.79
N ILE A 85 -11.04 1.68 -7.05
CA ILE A 85 -11.06 2.35 -5.74
C ILE A 85 -11.60 3.78 -5.89
N ARG A 86 -11.07 4.55 -6.85
CA ARG A 86 -11.43 5.94 -7.07
C ARG A 86 -12.89 6.12 -7.52
N GLU A 87 -13.41 5.20 -8.33
CA GLU A 87 -14.83 5.19 -8.74
C GLU A 87 -15.77 5.00 -7.54
N ARG A 88 -15.43 4.08 -6.62
CA ARG A 88 -16.25 3.77 -5.45
C ARG A 88 -16.08 4.79 -4.32
N LEU A 89 -14.86 5.28 -4.12
CA LEU A 89 -14.42 6.17 -3.04
C LEU A 89 -13.60 7.34 -3.61
N PRO A 90 -14.25 8.42 -4.07
CA PRO A 90 -13.58 9.53 -4.78
C PRO A 90 -12.46 10.22 -3.98
N GLU A 91 -12.55 10.26 -2.64
CA GLU A 91 -11.61 10.98 -1.77
C GLU A 91 -10.69 10.05 -0.96
N GLN A 92 -10.77 8.73 -1.20
CA GLN A 92 -9.94 7.76 -0.48
C GLN A 92 -8.46 7.94 -0.77
N LYS A 93 -7.59 7.82 0.22
CA LYS A 93 -6.14 7.74 0.01
C LYS A 93 -5.81 6.50 -0.82
N ALA A 94 -5.19 6.71 -1.98
CA ALA A 94 -4.89 5.66 -2.95
C ALA A 94 -3.62 6.03 -3.72
N GLN A 95 -2.61 5.13 -3.68
CA GLN A 95 -1.29 5.36 -4.25
C GLN A 95 -1.01 4.33 -5.34
N PHE A 96 -0.60 4.78 -6.52
CA PHE A 96 -0.20 3.90 -7.61
C PHE A 96 1.24 3.43 -7.39
N LEU A 97 1.42 2.10 -7.32
CA LEU A 97 2.73 1.47 -7.20
C LEU A 97 3.42 1.37 -8.55
N ILE A 98 4.69 1.82 -8.62
CA ILE A 98 5.50 1.68 -9.82
C ILE A 98 7.00 1.58 -9.47
N SER A 99 7.78 0.91 -10.32
CA SER A 99 9.22 0.74 -10.10
C SER A 99 10.09 1.82 -10.75
N ASP A 100 9.59 2.44 -11.81
CA ASP A 100 10.31 3.41 -12.64
C ASP A 100 9.53 4.73 -12.75
N TYR A 101 10.17 5.77 -13.28
CA TYR A 101 9.56 7.10 -13.45
C TYR A 101 9.41 7.44 -14.94
N PRO A 102 8.41 6.90 -15.65
CA PRO A 102 8.19 7.18 -17.05
C PRO A 102 7.53 8.56 -17.27
N ASP A 103 7.68 9.12 -18.47
CA ASP A 103 7.20 10.47 -18.81
C ASP A 103 5.67 10.65 -18.66
N TRP A 104 4.90 9.57 -18.81
CA TRP A 104 3.43 9.60 -18.67
C TRP A 104 2.94 9.57 -17.21
N LEU A 105 3.83 9.35 -16.22
CA LEU A 105 3.45 9.06 -14.85
C LEU A 105 2.65 10.20 -14.20
N VAL A 106 3.18 11.40 -14.21
CA VAL A 106 2.55 12.57 -13.55
C VAL A 106 1.16 12.85 -14.13
N ASP A 107 1.03 12.80 -15.45
CA ASP A 107 -0.27 13.00 -16.11
C ASP A 107 -1.29 11.93 -15.75
N THR A 108 -0.85 10.67 -15.63
CA THR A 108 -1.72 9.55 -15.20
C THR A 108 -2.18 9.72 -13.76
N LEU A 109 -1.27 10.06 -12.84
CA LEU A 109 -1.60 10.31 -11.44
C LEU A 109 -2.61 11.45 -11.30
N LYS A 110 -2.41 12.57 -11.99
CA LYS A 110 -3.35 13.70 -12.03
C LYS A 110 -4.71 13.31 -12.61
N LEU A 111 -4.72 12.59 -13.73
CA LEU A 111 -5.97 12.16 -14.40
C LEU A 111 -6.85 11.34 -13.47
N HIS A 112 -6.24 10.42 -12.72
CA HIS A 112 -6.94 9.52 -11.82
C HIS A 112 -6.96 9.99 -10.36
N ARG A 113 -6.39 11.15 -10.04
CA ARG A 113 -6.29 11.71 -8.69
C ARG A 113 -5.65 10.72 -7.71
N LEU A 114 -4.53 10.12 -8.11
CA LEU A 114 -3.77 9.15 -7.33
C LEU A 114 -2.49 9.78 -6.81
N ASP A 115 -2.07 9.34 -5.63
CA ASP A 115 -0.74 9.58 -5.11
C ASP A 115 0.23 8.51 -5.64
N LEU A 116 1.52 8.71 -5.38
CA LEU A 116 2.58 7.85 -5.86
C LEU A 116 3.16 6.98 -4.75
N ASP A 117 3.38 5.69 -5.03
CA ASP A 117 4.21 4.79 -4.23
C ASP A 117 5.28 4.17 -5.14
N ILE A 118 6.54 4.63 -5.05
CA ILE A 118 7.57 4.35 -6.04
C ILE A 118 8.83 3.75 -5.42
N LYS A 119 9.52 2.92 -6.21
CA LYS A 119 10.84 2.45 -5.81
C LYS A 119 11.78 3.64 -5.60
N TYR A 120 12.35 3.78 -4.40
CA TYR A 120 13.15 4.94 -4.00
C TYR A 120 14.32 5.26 -4.94
N THR A 121 14.89 4.22 -5.59
CA THR A 121 16.00 4.39 -6.54
C THR A 121 15.61 5.07 -7.86
N ALA A 122 14.32 5.18 -8.14
CA ALA A 122 13.81 5.88 -9.33
C ALA A 122 13.56 7.39 -9.08
N LEU A 123 13.70 7.85 -7.83
CA LEU A 123 13.46 9.25 -7.48
C LEU A 123 14.74 10.09 -7.48
N THR A 124 14.56 11.36 -7.82
CA THR A 124 15.46 12.47 -7.53
C THR A 124 14.70 13.54 -6.77
N LYS A 125 15.41 14.50 -6.18
CA LYS A 125 14.79 15.60 -5.46
C LYS A 125 13.87 16.42 -6.38
N GLU A 126 14.30 16.68 -7.60
CA GLU A 126 13.55 17.45 -8.61
C GLU A 126 12.24 16.76 -8.98
N ARG A 127 12.22 15.40 -9.05
CA ARG A 127 11.00 14.62 -9.29
C ARG A 127 10.02 14.71 -8.12
N VAL A 128 10.50 14.72 -6.89
CA VAL A 128 9.64 14.92 -5.71
C VAL A 128 9.05 16.33 -5.73
N GLU A 129 9.84 17.36 -6.04
CA GLU A 129 9.37 18.73 -6.16
C GLU A 129 8.32 18.87 -7.29
N GLU A 130 8.51 18.20 -8.43
CA GLU A 130 7.53 18.13 -9.54
C GLU A 130 6.21 17.51 -9.10
N LEU A 131 6.26 16.37 -8.39
CA LEU A 131 5.09 15.67 -7.88
C LEU A 131 4.32 16.53 -6.87
N HIS A 132 5.01 17.13 -5.91
CA HIS A 132 4.41 18.04 -4.93
C HIS A 132 3.79 19.27 -5.58
N ALA A 133 4.44 19.85 -6.60
CA ALA A 133 3.87 20.96 -7.38
C ALA A 133 2.58 20.56 -8.12
N ALA A 134 2.41 19.27 -8.41
CA ALA A 134 1.19 18.69 -8.98
C ALA A 134 0.15 18.28 -7.92
N GLY A 135 0.44 18.44 -6.62
CA GLY A 135 -0.42 18.07 -5.51
C GLY A 135 -0.45 16.56 -5.22
N ILE A 136 0.62 15.83 -5.57
CA ILE A 136 0.75 14.38 -5.43
C ILE A 136 1.64 14.08 -4.23
N GLU A 137 1.14 13.31 -3.24
CA GLU A 137 1.93 12.76 -2.13
C GLU A 137 2.84 11.62 -2.64
N VAL A 138 4.03 11.50 -2.07
CA VAL A 138 5.07 10.54 -2.49
C VAL A 138 5.40 9.57 -1.37
N ASN A 139 5.13 8.30 -1.57
CA ASN A 139 5.62 7.18 -0.77
C ASN A 139 6.77 6.48 -1.49
N VAL A 140 7.72 5.94 -0.75
CA VAL A 140 8.86 5.21 -1.33
C VAL A 140 9.05 3.84 -0.68
N TRP A 141 9.46 2.84 -1.48
CA TRP A 141 9.73 1.46 -1.06
C TRP A 141 10.98 0.88 -1.73
N THR A 142 11.64 -0.10 -1.18
CA THR A 142 11.73 -0.44 0.24
C THR A 142 13.06 0.12 0.73
N VAL A 143 13.03 1.00 1.68
CA VAL A 143 14.19 1.76 2.16
C VAL A 143 14.70 1.11 3.45
N ASP A 144 15.73 0.26 3.32
CA ASP A 144 16.23 -0.60 4.40
C ASP A 144 17.62 -0.20 4.90
N THR A 145 18.08 1.02 4.59
CA THR A 145 19.32 1.60 5.16
C THR A 145 19.04 2.99 5.73
N LEU A 146 19.76 3.37 6.78
CA LEU A 146 19.66 4.71 7.35
C LEU A 146 20.11 5.80 6.36
N GLU A 147 21.13 5.51 5.55
CA GLU A 147 21.62 6.44 4.54
C GLU A 147 20.55 6.75 3.48
N ASP A 148 19.90 5.70 2.94
CA ASP A 148 18.81 5.89 1.98
C ASP A 148 17.62 6.59 2.62
N ALA A 149 17.28 6.26 3.88
CA ALA A 149 16.20 6.92 4.60
C ALA A 149 16.46 8.42 4.78
N GLN A 150 17.67 8.79 5.19
CA GLN A 150 18.07 10.19 5.31
C GLN A 150 17.97 10.93 3.98
N ARG A 151 18.46 10.31 2.90
CA ARG A 151 18.33 10.87 1.55
C ARG A 151 16.87 11.08 1.12
N MET A 152 15.97 10.13 1.42
CA MET A 152 14.53 10.28 1.10
C MET A 152 13.89 11.40 1.93
N VAL A 153 14.28 11.55 3.20
CA VAL A 153 13.85 12.67 4.04
C VAL A 153 14.35 14.02 3.46
N GLU A 154 15.60 14.08 2.98
CA GLU A 154 16.16 15.27 2.33
C GLU A 154 15.48 15.61 1.00
N TYR A 155 14.95 14.61 0.29
CA TYR A 155 14.13 14.82 -0.90
C TYR A 155 12.73 15.31 -0.55
N GLY A 156 12.29 15.13 0.70
CA GLY A 156 10.99 15.60 1.19
C GLY A 156 9.83 14.64 0.87
N VAL A 157 10.09 13.32 0.75
CA VAL A 157 9.00 12.36 0.56
C VAL A 157 8.05 12.32 1.75
N ASP A 158 6.78 11.99 1.52
CA ASP A 158 5.73 12.02 2.55
C ASP A 158 5.69 10.73 3.38
N TYR A 159 6.06 9.58 2.78
CA TYR A 159 6.06 8.27 3.43
C TYR A 159 7.28 7.46 3.02
N ILE A 160 7.77 6.64 3.95
CA ILE A 160 8.87 5.69 3.71
C ILE A 160 8.42 4.30 4.16
N THR A 161 8.40 3.34 3.23
CA THR A 161 8.20 1.92 3.53
C THR A 161 9.55 1.25 3.79
N SER A 162 9.70 0.67 4.98
CA SER A 162 10.92 0.01 5.43
C SER A 162 10.63 -1.26 6.22
N ASN A 163 11.56 -2.22 6.19
CA ASN A 163 11.55 -3.40 7.06
C ASN A 163 12.29 -3.18 8.38
N ILE A 164 13.13 -2.14 8.50
CA ILE A 164 14.09 -2.00 9.59
C ILE A 164 14.24 -0.58 10.14
N VAL A 165 13.77 0.44 9.43
CA VAL A 165 13.82 1.84 9.89
C VAL A 165 12.55 2.14 10.69
N GLU A 166 12.71 2.67 11.92
CA GLU A 166 11.64 3.10 12.81
C GLU A 166 11.70 4.63 13.02
#